data_a8d58bda7b4fc5f1583054425312f568
#
_entry.id   a8d58bda7b4fc5f1583054425312f568
#
_cell.length_a   1.000
_cell.length_b   1.000
_cell.length_c   1.000
_cell.angle_alpha   90.00
_cell.angle_beta   90.00
_cell.angle_gamma   90.00
#
_symmetry.space_group_name_H-M   'P 1'
#
loop_
_entity.id
_entity.type
_entity.pdbx_description
1 polymer ?
#
loop_
_entity_poly.entity_id
_entity_poly.type
_entity_poly.pdbx_seq_one_letter_code
_entity_poly.pdbx_strand_id
1 'polypeptide(L)'
;MPASFPETECRAFLLSASNLFLPLMSEANLLDPQEKRRHFEWSWQAVRYRYRSCAECRDEFKVLLDNASEMWRAGGGDEELTYKLERCIYMFFMSGLSVFDSFAFCLYFFGHAIQPGAFQDVANPRKITRKGTTKAFRAAFPQAKITGLIAALPDDARFSIIDTVRNLVGHRISGQRSIRGSSTTHADGTHTHWREETWDLSGAAGKLMFDEELLQRHLDDITGLLSSLASAAREFAGSHQPAKANP
;
A
#
# COMPACT_ATOMS: atom_id res chain seq x y z
N MET A 1 12.70 14.04 5.13
CA MET A 1 13.33 12.75 4.84
C MET A 1 12.33 11.94 4.03
N PRO A 2 12.74 11.28 2.94
CA PRO A 2 11.83 10.44 2.19
C PRO A 2 11.24 9.34 3.10
N ALA A 3 9.95 9.04 2.94
CA ALA A 3 9.30 7.97 3.69
C ALA A 3 10.04 6.65 3.45
N SER A 4 10.57 6.09 4.52
CA SER A 4 11.14 4.74 4.49
C SER A 4 10.07 3.75 4.94
N PHE A 5 10.18 2.51 4.46
CA PHE A 5 9.35 1.43 4.96
C PHE A 5 9.35 1.44 6.50
N PRO A 6 8.19 1.33 7.18
CA PRO A 6 8.12 1.37 8.63
C PRO A 6 8.69 0.07 9.23
N GLU A 7 10.02 -0.10 9.07
CA GLU A 7 10.76 -1.33 9.37
C GLU A 7 10.64 -1.71 10.84
N THR A 8 10.68 -0.71 11.73
CA THR A 8 10.65 -0.95 13.18
C THR A 8 9.34 -1.60 13.63
N GLU A 9 8.20 -0.99 13.28
CA GLU A 9 6.87 -1.48 13.65
C GLU A 9 6.57 -2.81 12.97
N CYS A 10 6.90 -2.88 11.70
CA CYS A 10 6.71 -4.06 10.88
C CYS A 10 7.55 -5.24 11.34
N ARG A 11 8.83 -5.04 11.65
CA ARG A 11 9.71 -6.07 12.17
C ARG A 11 9.28 -6.54 13.56
N ALA A 12 8.85 -5.61 14.41
CA ALA A 12 8.35 -5.94 15.73
C ALA A 12 7.06 -6.77 15.67
N PHE A 13 6.13 -6.45 14.75
CA PHE A 13 4.95 -7.28 14.50
C PHE A 13 5.34 -8.69 14.02
N LEU A 14 6.24 -8.78 13.04
CA LEU A 14 6.68 -10.07 12.50
C LEU A 14 7.30 -10.96 13.58
N LEU A 15 8.17 -10.41 14.44
CA LEU A 15 8.79 -11.15 15.55
C LEU A 15 7.75 -11.64 16.56
N SER A 16 6.80 -10.76 16.94
CA SER A 16 5.74 -11.11 17.86
C SER A 16 4.83 -12.20 17.30
N ALA A 17 4.46 -12.10 16.04
CA ALA A 17 3.65 -13.11 15.36
C ALA A 17 4.38 -14.44 15.20
N SER A 18 5.66 -14.43 14.84
CA SER A 18 6.47 -15.64 14.72
C SER A 18 6.58 -16.40 16.03
N ASN A 19 6.73 -15.69 17.15
CA ASN A 19 6.77 -16.30 18.49
C ASN A 19 5.44 -16.94 18.87
N LEU A 20 4.33 -16.46 18.33
CA LEU A 20 2.99 -17.02 18.54
C LEU A 20 2.75 -18.27 17.68
N PHE A 21 3.23 -18.27 16.46
CA PHE A 21 3.09 -19.45 15.57
C PHE A 21 3.84 -20.68 16.08
N LEU A 22 4.97 -20.51 16.75
CA LEU A 22 5.80 -21.62 17.23
C LEU A 22 5.08 -22.53 18.25
N PRO A 23 4.45 -22.02 19.35
CA PRO A 23 3.73 -22.87 20.29
C PRO A 23 2.41 -23.42 19.73
N LEU A 24 1.66 -22.64 18.96
CA LEU A 24 0.37 -23.08 18.40
C LEU A 24 0.52 -24.19 17.36
N MET A 25 1.71 -24.37 16.80
CA MET A 25 2.03 -25.49 15.90
C MET A 25 2.09 -26.85 16.62
N SER A 26 2.33 -26.87 17.94
CA SER A 26 2.45 -28.09 18.71
C SER A 26 1.11 -28.67 19.17
N GLU A 27 0.05 -27.86 19.23
CA GLU A 27 -1.23 -28.24 19.86
C GLU A 27 -2.34 -28.58 18.87
N ALA A 28 -2.26 -28.25 17.57
CA ALA A 28 -3.39 -28.38 16.66
C ALA A 28 -3.14 -29.38 15.53
N ASN A 29 -3.82 -30.50 15.60
CA ASN A 29 -4.01 -31.53 14.54
C ASN A 29 -4.78 -31.02 13.29
N LEU A 30 -4.70 -29.75 12.92
CA LEU A 30 -5.44 -29.14 11.82
C LEU A 30 -4.47 -28.66 10.75
N LEU A 31 -4.66 -29.12 9.51
CA LEU A 31 -3.96 -28.71 8.27
C LEU A 31 -2.53 -28.19 8.48
N ASP A 32 -1.56 -28.74 7.80
CA ASP A 32 -0.11 -28.54 8.00
C ASP A 32 0.24 -27.15 8.61
N PRO A 33 0.64 -27.06 9.89
CA PRO A 33 0.98 -25.78 10.53
C PRO A 33 2.07 -25.04 9.77
N GLN A 34 2.96 -25.77 9.06
CA GLN A 34 4.02 -25.20 8.23
C GLN A 34 3.45 -24.44 7.03
N GLU A 35 2.35 -24.91 6.41
CA GLU A 35 1.75 -24.24 5.28
C GLU A 35 1.13 -22.88 5.69
N LYS A 36 0.46 -22.82 6.83
CA LYS A 36 -0.13 -21.57 7.35
C LYS A 36 0.93 -20.54 7.71
N ARG A 37 2.01 -20.99 8.37
CA ARG A 37 3.18 -20.16 8.66
C ARG A 37 3.80 -19.64 7.35
N ARG A 38 3.95 -20.50 6.36
CA ARG A 38 4.47 -20.13 5.04
C ARG A 38 3.60 -19.06 4.35
N HIS A 39 2.28 -19.20 4.39
CA HIS A 39 1.36 -18.20 3.86
C HIS A 39 1.48 -16.86 4.60
N PHE A 40 1.63 -16.87 5.91
CA PHE A 40 1.89 -15.67 6.70
C PHE A 40 3.21 -15.02 6.27
N GLU A 41 4.31 -15.77 6.22
CA GLU A 41 5.63 -15.26 5.87
C GLU A 41 5.67 -14.72 4.44
N TRP A 42 5.08 -15.42 3.47
CA TRP A 42 5.01 -14.98 2.08
C TRP A 42 4.17 -13.73 1.89
N SER A 43 3.03 -13.63 2.57
CA SER A 43 2.21 -12.43 2.51
C SER A 43 2.91 -11.23 3.14
N TRP A 44 3.68 -11.46 4.19
CA TRP A 44 4.54 -10.43 4.78
C TRP A 44 5.65 -9.96 3.81
N GLN A 45 6.33 -10.90 3.17
CA GLN A 45 7.31 -10.55 2.12
C GLN A 45 6.65 -9.78 0.98
N ALA A 46 5.43 -10.14 0.61
CA ALA A 46 4.67 -9.43 -0.41
C ALA A 46 4.34 -7.98 0.00
N VAL A 47 4.07 -7.69 1.28
CA VAL A 47 3.91 -6.31 1.79
C VAL A 47 5.18 -5.49 1.51
N ARG A 48 6.37 -6.01 1.89
CA ARG A 48 7.65 -5.33 1.68
C ARG A 48 7.96 -5.13 0.20
N TYR A 49 7.74 -6.16 -0.60
CA TYR A 49 8.01 -6.13 -2.04
C TYR A 49 7.15 -5.07 -2.75
N ARG A 50 5.86 -5.00 -2.43
CA ARG A 50 4.94 -4.04 -3.03
C ARG A 50 5.20 -2.61 -2.58
N TYR A 51 5.53 -2.42 -1.31
CA TYR A 51 5.96 -1.11 -0.82
C TYR A 51 7.24 -0.64 -1.52
N ARG A 52 8.23 -1.53 -1.68
CA ARG A 52 9.45 -1.22 -2.43
C ARG A 52 9.14 -0.85 -3.87
N SER A 53 8.22 -1.55 -4.53
CA SER A 53 7.76 -1.19 -5.88
C SER A 53 7.17 0.22 -5.94
N CYS A 54 6.40 0.65 -4.92
CA CYS A 54 5.92 2.04 -4.84
C CYS A 54 7.08 3.04 -4.74
N ALA A 55 8.09 2.76 -3.90
CA ALA A 55 9.24 3.63 -3.75
C ALA A 55 10.06 3.73 -5.04
N GLU A 56 10.28 2.61 -5.72
CA GLU A 56 10.99 2.58 -7.02
C GLU A 56 10.21 3.35 -8.11
N CYS A 57 8.88 3.20 -8.17
CA CYS A 57 8.04 3.97 -9.09
C CYS A 57 8.09 5.48 -8.80
N ARG A 58 8.11 5.89 -7.52
CA ARG A 58 8.25 7.29 -7.12
C ARG A 58 9.59 7.86 -7.61
N ASP A 59 10.69 7.13 -7.40
CA ASP A 59 12.03 7.58 -7.80
C ASP A 59 12.14 7.68 -9.33
N GLU A 60 11.66 6.68 -10.06
CA GLU A 60 11.62 6.69 -11.53
C GLU A 60 10.76 7.85 -12.06
N PHE A 61 9.58 8.06 -11.47
CA PHE A 61 8.66 9.14 -11.86
C PHE A 61 9.31 10.51 -11.76
N LYS A 62 10.03 10.79 -10.68
CA LYS A 62 10.73 12.05 -10.49
C LYS A 62 11.74 12.31 -11.60
N VAL A 63 12.60 11.33 -11.91
CA VAL A 63 13.61 11.44 -12.98
C VAL A 63 12.95 11.66 -14.34
N LEU A 64 11.87 10.93 -14.62
CA LEU A 64 11.14 11.06 -15.89
C LEU A 64 10.45 12.43 -16.01
N LEU A 65 9.93 12.98 -14.92
CA LEU A 65 9.27 14.28 -14.91
C LEU A 65 10.27 15.41 -15.15
N ASP A 66 11.49 15.33 -14.56
CA ASP A 66 12.58 16.26 -14.83
C ASP A 66 12.95 16.24 -16.31
N ASN A 67 13.16 15.06 -16.90
CA ASN A 67 13.46 14.89 -18.32
C ASN A 67 12.34 15.47 -19.21
N ALA A 68 11.07 15.21 -18.87
CA ALA A 68 9.93 15.75 -19.60
C ALA A 68 9.91 17.29 -19.57
N SER A 69 10.25 17.88 -18.44
CA SER A 69 10.34 19.32 -18.26
C SER A 69 11.45 19.95 -19.11
N GLU A 70 12.61 19.31 -19.19
CA GLU A 70 13.72 19.76 -20.06
C GLU A 70 13.38 19.69 -21.55
N MET A 71 12.81 18.57 -21.99
CA MET A 71 12.37 18.39 -23.39
C MET A 71 11.32 19.41 -23.80
N TRP A 72 10.35 19.70 -22.91
CA TRP A 72 9.33 20.69 -23.19
C TRP A 72 9.92 22.11 -23.33
N ARG A 73 10.89 22.47 -22.45
CA ARG A 73 11.62 23.77 -22.58
C ARG A 73 12.35 23.89 -23.92
N ALA A 74 12.79 22.78 -24.48
CA ALA A 74 13.42 22.72 -25.81
C ALA A 74 12.38 22.72 -26.96
N GLY A 75 11.08 22.84 -26.67
CA GLY A 75 10.00 22.85 -27.67
C GLY A 75 9.64 21.46 -28.21
N GLY A 76 10.09 20.40 -27.57
CA GLY A 76 9.82 19.01 -27.93
C GLY A 76 8.73 18.34 -27.10
N GLY A 77 8.31 17.15 -27.52
CA GLY A 77 7.48 16.21 -26.79
C GLY A 77 7.92 14.80 -27.13
N ASP A 78 7.76 13.88 -26.17
CA ASP A 78 8.11 12.47 -26.36
C ASP A 78 6.96 11.59 -25.85
N GLU A 79 6.37 10.84 -26.78
CA GLU A 79 5.28 9.92 -26.47
C GLU A 79 5.75 8.77 -25.57
N GLU A 80 6.97 8.27 -25.78
CA GLU A 80 7.58 7.23 -24.97
C GLU A 80 7.80 7.69 -23.51
N LEU A 81 8.23 8.94 -23.34
CA LEU A 81 8.41 9.53 -22.00
C LEU A 81 7.05 9.71 -21.30
N THR A 82 6.04 10.14 -22.03
CA THR A 82 4.66 10.21 -21.55
C THR A 82 4.16 8.84 -21.06
N TYR A 83 4.34 7.81 -21.90
CA TYR A 83 3.98 6.44 -21.54
C TYR A 83 4.70 5.97 -20.26
N LYS A 84 5.99 6.25 -20.13
CA LYS A 84 6.76 5.87 -18.93
C LYS A 84 6.24 6.55 -17.66
N LEU A 85 5.90 7.84 -17.73
CA LEU A 85 5.29 8.56 -16.61
C LEU A 85 3.95 7.94 -16.18
N GLU A 86 3.07 7.66 -17.14
CA GLU A 86 1.78 7.02 -16.88
C GLU A 86 1.94 5.60 -16.32
N ARG A 87 2.92 4.85 -16.82
CA ARG A 87 3.28 3.53 -16.31
C ARG A 87 3.71 3.59 -14.85
N CYS A 88 4.55 4.57 -14.46
CA CYS A 88 4.95 4.75 -13.06
C CYS A 88 3.75 4.98 -12.15
N ILE A 89 2.82 5.84 -12.55
CA ILE A 89 1.59 6.12 -11.80
C ILE A 89 0.75 4.84 -11.67
N TYR A 90 0.50 4.16 -12.79
CA TYR A 90 -0.24 2.90 -12.81
C TYR A 90 0.36 1.88 -11.84
N MET A 91 1.65 1.61 -11.96
CA MET A 91 2.36 0.63 -11.14
C MET A 91 2.38 1.02 -9.66
N PHE A 92 2.53 2.31 -9.38
CA PHE A 92 2.49 2.84 -8.01
C PHE A 92 1.16 2.55 -7.33
N PHE A 93 0.03 2.93 -7.92
CA PHE A 93 -1.28 2.74 -7.29
C PHE A 93 -1.70 1.27 -7.24
N MET A 94 -1.35 0.48 -8.26
CA MET A 94 -1.56 -0.97 -8.25
C MET A 94 -0.80 -1.65 -7.11
N SER A 95 0.45 -1.28 -6.91
CA SER A 95 1.28 -1.79 -5.81
C SER A 95 0.83 -1.25 -4.46
N GLY A 96 0.48 0.04 -4.37
CA GLY A 96 0.07 0.71 -3.15
C GLY A 96 -1.17 0.09 -2.51
N LEU A 97 -2.24 -0.14 -3.28
CA LEU A 97 -3.41 -0.85 -2.75
C LEU A 97 -3.06 -2.28 -2.36
N SER A 98 -2.23 -2.94 -3.15
CA SER A 98 -1.83 -4.33 -2.91
C SER A 98 -0.96 -4.51 -1.66
N VAL A 99 -0.33 -3.44 -1.11
CA VAL A 99 0.31 -3.46 0.22
C VAL A 99 -0.72 -3.83 1.29
N PHE A 100 -1.87 -3.16 1.28
CA PHE A 100 -2.93 -3.37 2.27
C PHE A 100 -3.65 -4.71 2.08
N ASP A 101 -3.85 -5.15 0.84
CA ASP A 101 -4.42 -6.47 0.57
C ASP A 101 -3.51 -7.58 1.10
N SER A 102 -2.19 -7.45 0.93
CA SER A 102 -1.21 -8.40 1.46
C SER A 102 -1.13 -8.36 2.98
N PHE A 103 -1.23 -7.18 3.57
CA PHE A 103 -1.25 -7.03 5.01
C PHE A 103 -2.51 -7.68 5.62
N ALA A 104 -3.68 -7.46 5.00
CA ALA A 104 -4.92 -8.11 5.42
C ALA A 104 -4.85 -9.64 5.30
N PHE A 105 -4.23 -10.14 4.23
CA PHE A 105 -4.00 -11.56 4.05
C PHE A 105 -3.08 -12.14 5.15
N CYS A 106 -2.00 -11.43 5.47
CA CYS A 106 -1.11 -11.76 6.58
C CYS A 106 -1.88 -11.83 7.91
N LEU A 107 -2.70 -10.81 8.22
CA LEU A 107 -3.54 -10.78 9.41
C LEU A 107 -4.53 -11.94 9.46
N TYR A 108 -5.09 -12.36 8.32
CA TYR A 108 -6.03 -13.48 8.27
C TYR A 108 -5.42 -14.76 8.79
N PHE A 109 -4.23 -15.12 8.33
CA PHE A 109 -3.51 -16.30 8.81
C PHE A 109 -3.08 -16.16 10.27
N PHE A 110 -2.72 -14.96 10.67
CA PHE A 110 -2.40 -14.67 12.06
C PHE A 110 -3.62 -14.84 12.98
N GLY A 111 -4.78 -14.29 12.61
CA GLY A 111 -6.04 -14.46 13.33
C GLY A 111 -6.48 -15.93 13.38
N HIS A 112 -6.29 -16.67 12.28
CA HIS A 112 -6.58 -18.11 12.24
C HIS A 112 -5.71 -18.90 13.23
N ALA A 113 -4.44 -18.52 13.41
CA ALA A 113 -3.57 -19.20 14.37
C ALA A 113 -4.07 -19.04 15.83
N ILE A 114 -4.73 -17.92 16.14
CA ILE A 114 -5.27 -17.64 17.48
C ILE A 114 -6.68 -18.24 17.65
N GLN A 115 -7.56 -18.06 16.65
CA GLN A 115 -8.96 -18.50 16.73
C GLN A 115 -9.43 -19.13 15.40
N PRO A 116 -9.08 -20.39 15.13
CA PRO A 116 -9.35 -21.04 13.84
C PRO A 116 -10.81 -20.99 13.39
N GLY A 117 -11.76 -21.12 14.30
CA GLY A 117 -13.19 -21.17 13.99
C GLY A 117 -13.77 -19.94 13.29
N ALA A 118 -13.15 -18.77 13.46
CA ALA A 118 -13.57 -17.52 12.82
C ALA A 118 -12.94 -17.28 11.44
N PHE A 119 -11.90 -18.04 11.07
CA PHE A 119 -11.08 -17.84 9.87
C PHE A 119 -11.07 -19.09 9.00
N GLN A 120 -12.24 -19.44 8.44
CA GLN A 120 -12.47 -20.72 7.78
C GLN A 120 -11.90 -20.84 6.36
N ASP A 121 -11.61 -19.69 5.69
CA ASP A 121 -11.18 -19.68 4.28
C ASP A 121 -9.69 -20.04 4.06
N VAL A 122 -8.95 -20.45 5.09
CA VAL A 122 -7.54 -20.82 4.97
C VAL A 122 -7.29 -21.97 3.99
N ALA A 123 -8.28 -22.87 3.82
CA ALA A 123 -8.22 -23.95 2.84
C ALA A 123 -8.35 -23.44 1.38
N ASN A 124 -8.84 -22.23 1.17
CA ASN A 124 -8.94 -21.60 -0.14
C ASN A 124 -8.44 -20.14 -0.08
N PRO A 125 -7.13 -19.92 -0.10
CA PRO A 125 -6.52 -18.59 0.07
C PRO A 125 -7.02 -17.53 -0.92
N ARG A 126 -7.52 -17.96 -2.11
CA ARG A 126 -8.07 -17.02 -3.12
C ARG A 126 -9.36 -16.34 -2.66
N LYS A 127 -10.06 -16.89 -1.67
CA LYS A 127 -11.26 -16.28 -1.08
C LYS A 127 -10.96 -15.25 0.00
N ILE A 128 -9.73 -15.23 0.50
CA ILE A 128 -9.32 -14.29 1.54
C ILE A 128 -9.19 -12.90 0.91
N THR A 129 -10.04 -12.00 1.38
CA THR A 129 -10.06 -10.60 0.94
C THR A 129 -9.92 -9.68 2.15
N ARG A 130 -9.53 -8.43 1.93
CA ARG A 130 -9.49 -7.40 3.00
C ARG A 130 -10.83 -7.30 3.74
N LYS A 131 -11.94 -7.26 3.01
CA LYS A 131 -13.30 -7.26 3.60
C LYS A 131 -13.59 -8.51 4.41
N GLY A 132 -13.19 -9.68 3.90
CA GLY A 132 -13.31 -10.97 4.60
C GLY A 132 -12.50 -11.00 5.89
N THR A 133 -11.26 -10.51 5.85
CA THR A 133 -10.39 -10.38 7.02
C THR A 133 -11.02 -9.47 8.08
N THR A 134 -11.51 -8.30 7.68
CA THR A 134 -12.21 -7.37 8.60
C THR A 134 -13.43 -8.04 9.25
N LYS A 135 -14.24 -8.77 8.48
CA LYS A 135 -15.40 -9.49 9.00
C LYS A 135 -14.99 -10.55 10.02
N ALA A 136 -13.96 -11.34 9.74
CA ALA A 136 -13.45 -12.37 10.63
C ALA A 136 -12.89 -11.78 11.94
N PHE A 137 -12.13 -10.68 11.84
CA PHE A 137 -11.61 -9.97 13.02
C PHE A 137 -12.72 -9.35 13.87
N ARG A 138 -13.74 -8.76 13.27
CA ARG A 138 -14.91 -8.25 14.01
C ARG A 138 -15.64 -9.34 14.79
N ALA A 139 -15.72 -10.53 14.22
CA ALA A 139 -16.37 -11.68 14.88
C ALA A 139 -15.51 -12.25 16.02
N ALA A 140 -14.19 -12.38 15.77
CA ALA A 140 -13.27 -13.03 16.72
C ALA A 140 -12.73 -12.07 17.80
N PHE A 141 -12.40 -10.84 17.41
CA PHE A 141 -11.67 -9.88 18.23
C PHE A 141 -12.27 -8.47 18.15
N PRO A 142 -13.56 -8.27 18.49
CA PRO A 142 -14.27 -7.00 18.29
C PRO A 142 -13.64 -5.82 19.02
N GLN A 143 -12.96 -6.05 20.15
CA GLN A 143 -12.35 -5.02 20.98
C GLN A 143 -10.87 -4.77 20.66
N ALA A 144 -10.28 -5.54 19.76
CA ALA A 144 -8.88 -5.34 19.40
C ALA A 144 -8.72 -4.06 18.57
N LYS A 145 -7.73 -3.24 18.90
CA LYS A 145 -7.42 -2.00 18.19
C LYS A 145 -7.21 -2.20 16.68
N ILE A 146 -6.52 -3.31 16.31
CA ILE A 146 -6.32 -3.66 14.91
C ILE A 146 -7.66 -3.87 14.18
N THR A 147 -8.67 -4.44 14.84
CA THR A 147 -10.01 -4.63 14.28
C THR A 147 -10.65 -3.29 13.93
N GLY A 148 -10.56 -2.31 14.82
CA GLY A 148 -11.06 -0.95 14.58
C GLY A 148 -10.35 -0.30 13.38
N LEU A 149 -9.03 -0.40 13.31
CA LEU A 149 -8.23 0.22 12.24
C LEU A 149 -8.49 -0.40 10.86
N ILE A 150 -8.51 -1.74 10.74
CA ILE A 150 -8.82 -2.38 9.45
C ILE A 150 -10.27 -2.12 9.01
N ALA A 151 -11.17 -1.93 9.96
CA ALA A 151 -12.56 -1.62 9.69
C ALA A 151 -12.78 -0.18 9.25
N ALA A 152 -11.99 0.78 9.75
CA ALA A 152 -12.04 2.19 9.39
C ALA A 152 -11.22 2.52 8.14
N LEU A 153 -10.34 1.62 7.69
CA LEU A 153 -9.44 1.88 6.57
C LEU A 153 -10.15 2.35 5.29
N PRO A 154 -11.31 1.78 4.86
CA PRO A 154 -12.01 2.25 3.67
C PRO A 154 -12.52 3.69 3.78
N ASP A 155 -12.75 4.19 4.99
CA ASP A 155 -13.26 5.53 5.26
C ASP A 155 -12.13 6.56 5.46
N ASP A 156 -10.87 6.12 5.52
CA ASP A 156 -9.71 7.01 5.57
C ASP A 156 -9.49 7.66 4.20
N ALA A 157 -9.46 9.00 4.16
CA ALA A 157 -9.34 9.76 2.91
C ALA A 157 -8.07 9.39 2.12
N ARG A 158 -6.95 9.12 2.78
CA ARG A 158 -5.68 8.71 2.16
C ARG A 158 -5.83 7.37 1.46
N PHE A 159 -6.43 6.40 2.13
CA PHE A 159 -6.71 5.09 1.57
C PHE A 159 -7.72 5.16 0.43
N SER A 160 -8.78 5.94 0.59
CA SER A 160 -9.84 6.11 -0.40
C SER A 160 -9.30 6.64 -1.73
N ILE A 161 -8.35 7.58 -1.72
CA ILE A 161 -7.70 8.08 -2.94
C ILE A 161 -6.92 6.94 -3.61
N ILE A 162 -6.11 6.18 -2.87
CA ILE A 162 -5.32 5.06 -3.41
C ILE A 162 -6.23 4.01 -4.05
N ASP A 163 -7.31 3.63 -3.36
CA ASP A 163 -8.28 2.64 -3.84
C ASP A 163 -9.03 3.14 -5.09
N THR A 164 -9.45 4.40 -5.09
CA THR A 164 -10.17 5.01 -6.21
C THR A 164 -9.29 5.12 -7.45
N VAL A 165 -8.07 5.66 -7.31
CA VAL A 165 -7.13 5.79 -8.44
C VAL A 165 -6.78 4.41 -8.99
N ARG A 166 -6.44 3.45 -8.13
CA ARG A 166 -6.16 2.08 -8.56
C ARG A 166 -7.33 1.46 -9.34
N ASN A 167 -8.56 1.65 -8.90
CA ASN A 167 -9.73 1.10 -9.58
C ASN A 167 -9.97 1.75 -10.93
N LEU A 168 -9.71 3.05 -11.06
CA LEU A 168 -9.81 3.76 -12.33
C LEU A 168 -8.74 3.29 -13.31
N VAL A 169 -7.47 3.35 -12.92
CA VAL A 169 -6.36 2.98 -13.82
C VAL A 169 -6.31 1.47 -14.11
N GLY A 170 -6.75 0.63 -13.17
CA GLY A 170 -6.73 -0.83 -13.32
C GLY A 170 -7.86 -1.42 -14.15
N HIS A 171 -8.97 -0.69 -14.33
CA HIS A 171 -10.17 -1.30 -14.91
C HIS A 171 -10.79 -0.57 -16.11
N ARG A 172 -10.53 0.71 -16.34
CA ARG A 172 -11.40 1.44 -17.27
C ARG A 172 -10.76 2.50 -18.16
N ILE A 173 -9.78 3.28 -17.76
CA ILE A 173 -9.40 4.47 -18.54
C ILE A 173 -7.96 4.89 -18.21
N SER A 174 -7.15 5.17 -19.24
CA SER A 174 -6.10 6.18 -19.12
C SER A 174 -6.79 7.52 -18.86
N GLY A 175 -6.55 8.16 -17.71
CA GLY A 175 -7.14 9.47 -17.43
C GLY A 175 -6.86 10.48 -18.53
N GLN A 176 -7.70 11.49 -18.69
CA GLN A 176 -7.42 12.55 -19.63
C GLN A 176 -6.31 13.45 -19.09
N ARG A 177 -5.16 13.42 -19.74
CA ARG A 177 -4.05 14.30 -19.43
C ARG A 177 -4.29 15.68 -20.03
N SER A 178 -4.21 16.70 -19.21
CA SER A 178 -4.27 18.11 -19.64
C SER A 178 -2.98 18.79 -19.30
N ILE A 179 -2.36 19.42 -20.29
CA ILE A 179 -1.14 20.21 -20.12
C ILE A 179 -1.52 21.67 -20.39
N ARG A 180 -1.26 22.52 -19.42
CA ARG A 180 -1.36 23.98 -19.58
C ARG A 180 0.02 24.56 -19.39
N GLY A 181 0.40 25.51 -20.23
CA GLY A 181 1.68 26.18 -20.09
C GLY A 181 1.70 27.52 -20.80
N SER A 182 2.56 28.39 -20.34
CA SER A 182 2.89 29.62 -21.02
C SER A 182 4.39 29.83 -21.04
N SER A 183 4.86 30.50 -22.08
CA SER A 183 6.23 30.99 -22.20
C SER A 183 6.18 32.51 -22.28
N THR A 184 6.91 33.18 -21.45
CA THR A 184 7.05 34.64 -21.46
C THR A 184 8.49 34.98 -21.74
N THR A 185 8.72 35.77 -22.80
CA THR A 185 10.02 36.37 -23.08
C THR A 185 10.08 37.75 -22.43
N HIS A 186 11.02 37.94 -21.55
CA HIS A 186 11.26 39.24 -20.89
C HIS A 186 12.08 40.18 -21.76
N ALA A 187 12.00 41.48 -21.47
CA ALA A 187 12.69 42.50 -22.24
C ALA A 187 14.25 42.36 -22.23
N ASP A 188 14.77 41.65 -21.23
CA ASP A 188 16.21 41.32 -21.10
C ASP A 188 16.63 40.07 -21.88
N GLY A 189 15.70 39.46 -22.65
CA GLY A 189 15.92 38.25 -23.41
C GLY A 189 15.81 36.94 -22.61
N THR A 190 15.50 37.02 -21.31
CA THR A 190 15.24 35.82 -20.51
C THR A 190 13.87 35.22 -20.83
N HIS A 191 13.76 33.91 -20.74
CA HIS A 191 12.54 33.18 -20.96
C HIS A 191 12.09 32.53 -19.65
N THR A 192 10.84 32.79 -19.25
CA THR A 192 10.20 32.01 -18.18
C THR A 192 9.16 31.08 -18.79
N HIS A 193 9.22 29.84 -18.38
CA HIS A 193 8.24 28.84 -18.78
C HIS A 193 7.47 28.38 -17.55
N TRP A 194 6.16 28.32 -17.71
CA TRP A 194 5.30 27.76 -16.70
C TRP A 194 4.54 26.58 -17.33
N ARG A 195 4.47 25.48 -16.61
CA ARG A 195 3.73 24.28 -17.01
C ARG A 195 2.97 23.73 -15.81
N GLU A 196 1.70 23.48 -16.03
CA GLU A 196 0.84 22.73 -15.13
C GLU A 196 0.34 21.51 -15.89
N GLU A 197 0.48 20.36 -15.27
CA GLU A 197 0.01 19.12 -15.83
C GLU A 197 -0.94 18.46 -14.86
N THR A 198 -2.13 18.11 -15.34
CA THR A 198 -3.16 17.46 -14.55
C THR A 198 -3.65 16.21 -15.24
N TRP A 199 -3.93 15.21 -14.46
CA TRP A 199 -4.59 14.00 -14.91
C TRP A 199 -6.03 14.01 -14.39
N ASP A 200 -7.01 14.17 -15.28
CA ASP A 200 -8.43 14.11 -14.94
C ASP A 200 -8.86 12.63 -14.94
N LEU A 201 -9.13 12.13 -13.77
CA LEU A 201 -9.59 10.76 -13.58
C LEU A 201 -11.12 10.65 -13.63
N SER A 202 -11.82 11.72 -13.99
CA SER A 202 -13.27 11.88 -14.10
C SER A 202 -14.06 11.02 -13.10
N GLY A 203 -14.46 11.62 -11.99
CA GLY A 203 -15.22 10.95 -10.94
C GLY A 203 -14.76 11.31 -9.52
N ALA A 204 -14.91 10.38 -8.62
CA ALA A 204 -14.64 10.59 -7.18
C ALA A 204 -13.19 10.93 -6.82
N ALA A 205 -12.23 10.56 -7.67
CA ALA A 205 -10.80 10.87 -7.44
C ALA A 205 -10.41 12.30 -7.85
N GLY A 206 -11.25 12.99 -8.65
CA GLY A 206 -10.97 14.36 -9.10
C GLY A 206 -9.73 14.45 -10.01
N LYS A 207 -9.04 15.59 -9.90
CA LYS A 207 -7.82 15.85 -10.67
C LYS A 207 -6.59 15.55 -9.84
N LEU A 208 -5.67 14.74 -10.38
CA LEU A 208 -4.34 14.58 -9.84
C LEU A 208 -3.39 15.60 -10.50
N MET A 209 -2.68 16.35 -9.68
CA MET A 209 -1.61 17.23 -10.16
C MET A 209 -0.36 16.41 -10.41
N PHE A 210 0.23 16.55 -11.61
CA PHE A 210 1.50 15.94 -11.99
C PHE A 210 2.64 16.85 -11.56
N ASP A 211 2.92 16.86 -10.27
CA ASP A 211 4.08 17.53 -9.71
C ASP A 211 5.10 16.50 -9.19
N GLU A 212 6.30 16.97 -8.88
CA GLU A 212 7.40 16.14 -8.39
C GLU A 212 7.04 15.37 -7.10
N GLU A 213 6.07 15.87 -6.35
CA GLU A 213 5.69 15.32 -5.05
C GLU A 213 4.48 14.37 -5.13
N LEU A 214 3.84 14.22 -6.30
CA LEU A 214 2.62 13.42 -6.44
C LEU A 214 2.77 12.04 -5.79
N LEU A 215 3.74 11.26 -6.25
CA LEU A 215 3.93 9.89 -5.74
C LEU A 215 4.56 9.89 -4.35
N GLN A 216 5.33 10.94 -3.99
CA GLN A 216 5.89 11.06 -2.63
C GLN A 216 4.78 11.24 -1.59
N ARG A 217 3.82 12.15 -1.83
CA ARG A 217 2.68 12.36 -0.92
C ARG A 217 1.91 11.06 -0.65
N HIS A 218 1.61 10.33 -1.71
CA HIS A 218 0.89 9.06 -1.57
C HIS A 218 1.75 7.94 -0.95
N LEU A 219 3.06 7.96 -1.15
CA LEU A 219 3.96 7.03 -0.45
C LEU A 219 4.00 7.32 1.06
N ASP A 220 3.98 8.59 1.45
CA ASP A 220 3.89 9.01 2.85
C ASP A 220 2.56 8.56 3.47
N ASP A 221 1.45 8.67 2.74
CA ASP A 221 0.14 8.18 3.14
C ASP A 221 0.15 6.66 3.36
N ILE A 222 0.69 5.90 2.40
CA ILE A 222 0.84 4.43 2.52
C ILE A 222 1.69 4.08 3.75
N THR A 223 2.80 4.80 3.96
CA THR A 223 3.71 4.59 5.08
C THR A 223 3.01 4.83 6.43
N GLY A 224 2.31 5.95 6.57
CA GLY A 224 1.58 6.30 7.78
C GLY A 224 0.48 5.31 8.13
N LEU A 225 -0.30 4.90 7.14
CA LEU A 225 -1.36 3.89 7.30
C LEU A 225 -0.77 2.52 7.68
N LEU A 226 0.26 2.06 6.96
CA LEU A 226 0.91 0.78 7.23
C LEU A 226 1.57 0.75 8.62
N SER A 227 2.23 1.84 9.03
CA SER A 227 2.83 1.97 10.36
C SER A 227 1.77 1.84 11.47
N SER A 228 0.64 2.52 11.32
CA SER A 228 -0.47 2.45 12.27
C SER A 228 -1.05 1.04 12.39
N LEU A 229 -1.25 0.37 11.24
CA LEU A 229 -1.74 -1.01 11.19
C LEU A 229 -0.74 -1.99 11.80
N ALA A 230 0.55 -1.87 11.47
CA ALA A 230 1.60 -2.75 11.99
C ALA A 230 1.78 -2.58 13.51
N SER A 231 1.70 -1.34 14.02
CA SER A 231 1.77 -1.07 15.44
C SER A 231 0.60 -1.72 16.22
N ALA A 232 -0.63 -1.58 15.70
CA ALA A 232 -1.79 -2.21 16.32
C ALA A 232 -1.76 -3.75 16.21
N ALA A 233 -1.25 -4.29 15.12
CA ALA A 233 -1.08 -5.72 14.96
C ALA A 233 -0.02 -6.29 15.92
N ARG A 234 1.07 -5.54 16.17
CA ARG A 234 2.07 -5.89 17.19
C ARG A 234 1.47 -5.90 18.61
N GLU A 235 0.69 -4.87 18.95
CA GLU A 235 -0.01 -4.79 20.23
C GLU A 235 -0.94 -6.00 20.42
N PHE A 236 -1.72 -6.31 19.38
CA PHE A 236 -2.61 -7.47 19.38
C PHE A 236 -1.83 -8.80 19.51
N ALA A 237 -0.71 -8.96 18.80
CA ALA A 237 0.14 -10.14 18.93
C ALA A 237 0.72 -10.28 20.33
N GLY A 238 1.13 -9.16 20.95
CA GLY A 238 1.66 -9.14 22.31
C GLY A 238 0.64 -9.59 23.38
N SER A 239 -0.64 -9.24 23.19
CA SER A 239 -1.72 -9.62 24.11
C SER A 239 -2.11 -11.10 24.06
N HIS A 240 -1.67 -11.84 23.04
CA HIS A 240 -1.97 -13.26 22.84
C HIS A 240 -0.75 -14.16 23.02
N GLN A 241 0.38 -13.63 23.50
CA GLN A 241 1.54 -14.49 23.80
C GLN A 241 1.21 -15.43 24.95
N PRO A 242 1.57 -16.75 24.83
CA PRO A 242 1.44 -17.65 25.97
C PRO A 242 2.22 -17.09 27.15
N ALA A 243 1.63 -17.14 28.34
CA ALA A 243 2.33 -16.78 29.56
C ALA A 243 3.68 -17.51 29.57
N LYS A 244 4.78 -16.77 29.69
CA LYS A 244 6.11 -17.41 29.83
C LYS A 244 6.00 -18.41 30.96
N ALA A 245 6.18 -19.71 30.66
CA ALA A 245 6.37 -20.68 31.71
C ALA A 245 7.53 -20.17 32.57
N ASN A 246 7.23 -19.81 33.79
CA ASN A 246 8.29 -19.49 34.75
C ASN A 246 9.20 -20.72 34.87
N PRO A 247 10.50 -20.53 34.77
CA PRO A 247 11.46 -21.63 34.94
C PRO A 247 11.39 -22.24 36.33
#